data_fa0890b0657903bb5ff1fb0b620d60e5
#
_entry.id   fa0890b0657903bb5ff1fb0b620d60e5
#
_cell.length_a   1.000
_cell.length_b   1.000
_cell.length_c   1.000
_cell.angle_alpha   90.00
_cell.angle_beta   90.00
_cell.angle_gamma   90.00
#
_symmetry.space_group_name_H-M   'P 1'
#
loop_
_entity.id
_entity.type
_entity.pdbx_description
1 polymer ?
#
loop_
_entity_poly.entity_id
_entity_poly.type
_entity_poly.pdbx_seq_one_letter_code
_entity_poly.pdbx_strand_id
1 'polypeptide(L)'
;MNLLLVIGGLALLVGGGELLIRGSVGIAARLGLSKALIGVVLLGFGTSMPEFVATFGAAARGSHDIAFGNVLGSNIANVLMILGASALILPIATNMREIRRDSVFVMISSLGCLTWIVLGGLPTLAALGLIAAFALYMALSIRADLGLPADEPAEMAMGVPKALLFAVIGIALLVAGAEGLIRGASAIARGFGVSEALIGITIVGIGTSLPEATASILASFKRENELAFANIVGSNIFNGLAILGVTGAVFPMTFDTGASGFTQADGLVLLAATVLMFVFAVTHRRVARWEGAVMLGAYAAYVVWLVSRVV
;
A
#
# COMPACT_ATOMS: atom_id res chain seq x y z
N MET A 1 -10.93 -28.04 -3.70
CA MET A 1 -11.54 -26.70 -3.56
C MET A 1 -10.49 -25.63 -3.27
N ASN A 2 -9.61 -25.83 -2.31
CA ASN A 2 -8.60 -24.82 -1.93
C ASN A 2 -7.63 -24.43 -3.05
N LEU A 3 -7.14 -25.39 -3.83
CA LEU A 3 -6.28 -25.12 -4.99
C LEU A 3 -7.00 -24.28 -6.07
N LEU A 4 -8.31 -24.51 -6.26
CA LEU A 4 -9.12 -23.70 -7.19
C LEU A 4 -9.25 -22.25 -6.70
N LEU A 5 -9.35 -22.03 -5.39
CA LEU A 5 -9.35 -20.68 -4.81
C LEU A 5 -8.01 -19.96 -5.03
N VAL A 6 -6.89 -20.70 -4.89
CA VAL A 6 -5.55 -20.12 -5.15
C VAL A 6 -5.39 -19.77 -6.64
N ILE A 7 -5.68 -20.71 -7.54
CA ILE A 7 -5.54 -20.49 -8.99
C ILE A 7 -6.52 -19.40 -9.47
N GLY A 8 -7.78 -19.49 -9.05
CA GLY A 8 -8.79 -18.47 -9.37
C GLY A 8 -8.43 -17.10 -8.82
N GLY A 9 -7.94 -17.06 -7.57
CA GLY A 9 -7.45 -15.83 -6.94
C GLY A 9 -6.31 -15.18 -7.73
N LEU A 10 -5.32 -15.95 -8.16
CA LEU A 10 -4.23 -15.44 -9.00
C LEU A 10 -4.74 -14.93 -10.35
N ALA A 11 -5.66 -15.63 -10.99
CA ALA A 11 -6.24 -15.18 -12.26
C ALA A 11 -7.03 -13.87 -12.10
N LEU A 12 -7.79 -13.73 -11.00
CA LEU A 12 -8.52 -12.50 -10.67
C LEU A 12 -7.56 -11.34 -10.36
N LEU A 13 -6.47 -11.59 -9.62
CA LEU A 13 -5.44 -10.58 -9.35
C LEU A 13 -4.83 -10.05 -10.65
N VAL A 14 -4.39 -10.94 -11.56
CA VAL A 14 -3.77 -10.54 -12.82
C VAL A 14 -4.78 -9.80 -13.71
N GLY A 15 -6.00 -10.34 -13.88
CA GLY A 15 -7.06 -9.72 -14.68
C GLY A 15 -7.53 -8.38 -14.10
N GLY A 16 -7.65 -8.32 -12.78
CA GLY A 16 -8.03 -7.10 -12.05
C GLY A 16 -6.98 -6.00 -12.17
N GLY A 17 -5.70 -6.35 -11.98
CA GLY A 17 -4.59 -5.40 -12.16
C GLY A 17 -4.50 -4.87 -13.59
N GLU A 18 -4.69 -5.72 -14.60
CA GLU A 18 -4.74 -5.30 -16.00
C GLU A 18 -5.85 -4.28 -16.27
N LEU A 19 -7.08 -4.54 -15.78
CA LEU A 19 -8.20 -3.63 -15.95
C LEU A 19 -7.98 -2.32 -15.20
N LEU A 20 -7.47 -2.39 -13.96
CA LEU A 20 -7.20 -1.20 -13.15
C LEU A 20 -6.18 -0.29 -13.83
N ILE A 21 -5.06 -0.82 -14.32
CA ILE A 21 -4.04 -0.04 -15.02
C ILE A 21 -4.62 0.59 -16.29
N ARG A 22 -5.34 -0.17 -17.12
CA ARG A 22 -5.97 0.37 -18.34
C ARG A 22 -6.97 1.47 -18.04
N GLY A 23 -7.79 1.28 -17.00
CA GLY A 23 -8.75 2.28 -16.53
C GLY A 23 -8.05 3.56 -16.06
N SER A 24 -7.00 3.41 -15.25
CA SER A 24 -6.23 4.52 -14.69
C SER A 24 -5.53 5.35 -15.77
N VAL A 25 -4.82 4.69 -16.70
CA VAL A 25 -4.19 5.37 -17.84
C VAL A 25 -5.24 6.07 -18.72
N GLY A 26 -6.39 5.42 -18.95
CA GLY A 26 -7.49 6.00 -19.72
C GLY A 26 -8.09 7.24 -19.08
N ILE A 27 -8.27 7.24 -17.74
CA ILE A 27 -8.77 8.41 -16.99
C ILE A 27 -7.74 9.53 -17.03
N ALA A 28 -6.46 9.24 -16.74
CA ALA A 28 -5.38 10.22 -16.79
C ALA A 28 -5.34 10.94 -18.14
N ALA A 29 -5.24 10.18 -19.24
CA ALA A 29 -5.18 10.72 -20.58
C ALA A 29 -6.39 11.55 -20.99
N ARG A 30 -7.61 11.16 -20.53
CA ARG A 30 -8.86 11.84 -20.94
C ARG A 30 -9.15 13.09 -20.13
N LEU A 31 -8.74 13.11 -18.86
CA LEU A 31 -8.92 14.26 -17.97
C LEU A 31 -7.74 15.22 -17.99
N GLY A 32 -6.65 14.90 -18.70
CA GLY A 32 -5.42 15.69 -18.71
C GLY A 32 -4.73 15.70 -17.34
N LEU A 33 -4.90 14.63 -16.54
CA LEU A 33 -4.28 14.46 -15.24
C LEU A 33 -2.99 13.68 -15.36
N SER A 34 -2.04 13.93 -14.45
CA SER A 34 -0.81 13.13 -14.42
C SER A 34 -1.08 11.68 -14.02
N LYS A 35 -0.29 10.76 -14.53
CA LYS A 35 -0.33 9.35 -14.11
C LYS A 35 -0.02 9.21 -12.62
N ALA A 36 0.83 10.08 -12.08
CA ALA A 36 1.16 10.12 -10.67
C ALA A 36 -0.06 10.45 -9.80
N LEU A 37 -0.84 11.49 -10.14
CA LEU A 37 -2.05 11.84 -9.40
C LEU A 37 -3.06 10.70 -9.43
N ILE A 38 -3.30 10.11 -10.60
CA ILE A 38 -4.21 8.97 -10.75
C ILE A 38 -3.68 7.74 -10.00
N GLY A 39 -2.37 7.51 -9.99
CA GLY A 39 -1.74 6.45 -9.21
C GLY A 39 -2.01 6.59 -7.71
N VAL A 40 -1.84 7.79 -7.16
CA VAL A 40 -2.14 8.07 -5.74
C VAL A 40 -3.63 7.95 -5.44
N VAL A 41 -4.48 8.61 -6.24
CA VAL A 41 -5.91 8.77 -5.93
C VAL A 41 -6.68 7.49 -6.25
N LEU A 42 -6.48 6.89 -7.41
CA LEU A 42 -7.29 5.76 -7.86
C LEU A 42 -6.67 4.42 -7.49
N LEU A 43 -5.36 4.23 -7.77
CA LEU A 43 -4.71 2.98 -7.43
C LEU A 43 -4.51 2.90 -5.90
N GLY A 44 -3.82 3.87 -5.31
CA GLY A 44 -3.52 3.86 -3.87
C GLY A 44 -4.77 3.71 -3.00
N PHE A 45 -5.83 4.49 -3.26
CA PHE A 45 -7.11 4.34 -2.57
C PHE A 45 -7.78 2.99 -2.86
N GLY A 46 -7.85 2.61 -4.15
CA GLY A 46 -8.60 1.43 -4.57
C GLY A 46 -7.99 0.12 -4.09
N THR A 47 -6.66 0.02 -4.14
CA THR A 47 -5.95 -1.19 -3.70
C THR A 47 -5.89 -1.30 -2.19
N SER A 48 -5.87 -0.18 -1.43
CA SER A 48 -5.88 -0.17 0.04
C SER A 48 -7.27 -0.31 0.68
N MET A 49 -8.31 -0.57 -0.10
CA MET A 49 -9.66 -0.84 0.45
C MET A 49 -9.72 -2.09 1.35
N PRO A 50 -9.03 -3.20 1.05
CA PRO A 50 -8.94 -4.34 1.96
C PRO A 50 -8.32 -3.95 3.31
N GLU A 51 -7.26 -3.16 3.31
CA GLU A 51 -6.61 -2.65 4.52
C GLU A 51 -7.57 -1.80 5.35
N PHE A 52 -8.35 -0.92 4.69
CA PHE A 52 -9.37 -0.13 5.37
C PHE A 52 -10.41 -1.00 6.04
N VAL A 53 -10.99 -1.97 5.32
CA VAL A 53 -12.01 -2.88 5.86
C VAL A 53 -11.44 -3.71 7.01
N ALA A 54 -10.22 -4.23 6.88
CA ALA A 54 -9.56 -5.02 7.91
C ALA A 54 -9.27 -4.18 9.17
N THR A 55 -8.68 -2.99 9.00
CA THR A 55 -8.32 -2.06 10.09
C THR A 55 -9.56 -1.57 10.83
N PHE A 56 -10.54 -1.04 10.10
CA PHE A 56 -11.77 -0.53 10.67
C PHE A 56 -12.58 -1.63 11.37
N GLY A 57 -12.68 -2.80 10.73
CA GLY A 57 -13.36 -3.97 11.29
C GLY A 57 -12.68 -4.53 12.52
N ALA A 58 -11.35 -4.51 12.61
CA ALA A 58 -10.62 -4.92 13.81
C ALA A 58 -10.84 -3.91 14.96
N ALA A 59 -10.72 -2.62 14.68
CA ALA A 59 -10.96 -1.57 15.67
C ALA A 59 -12.40 -1.59 16.21
N ALA A 60 -13.40 -1.80 15.34
CA ALA A 60 -14.81 -1.94 15.74
C ALA A 60 -15.06 -3.13 16.68
N ARG A 61 -14.20 -4.14 16.67
CA ARG A 61 -14.24 -5.28 17.60
C ARG A 61 -13.36 -5.10 18.83
N GLY A 62 -12.78 -3.91 19.03
CA GLY A 62 -11.85 -3.61 20.13
C GLY A 62 -10.45 -4.21 19.97
N SER A 63 -10.12 -4.77 18.80
CA SER A 63 -8.81 -5.34 18.50
C SER A 63 -7.88 -4.25 17.94
N HIS A 64 -7.55 -3.25 18.77
CA HIS A 64 -6.80 -2.06 18.35
C HIS A 64 -5.39 -2.40 17.85
N ASP A 65 -4.75 -3.40 18.48
CA ASP A 65 -3.42 -3.85 18.09
C ASP A 65 -3.41 -4.47 16.69
N ILE A 66 -4.43 -5.27 16.34
CA ILE A 66 -4.59 -5.83 15.02
C ILE A 66 -4.85 -4.71 14.00
N ALA A 67 -5.70 -3.72 14.34
CA ALA A 67 -6.01 -2.60 13.47
C ALA A 67 -4.76 -1.78 13.14
N PHE A 68 -3.99 -1.41 14.15
CA PHE A 68 -2.77 -0.63 13.96
C PHE A 68 -1.65 -1.43 13.30
N GLY A 69 -1.47 -2.68 13.73
CA GLY A 69 -0.47 -3.61 13.17
C GLY A 69 -0.68 -3.89 11.68
N ASN A 70 -1.95 -3.95 11.23
CA ASN A 70 -2.27 -4.11 9.81
C ASN A 70 -1.72 -2.93 8.98
N VAL A 71 -1.96 -1.69 9.41
CA VAL A 71 -1.45 -0.49 8.69
C VAL A 71 0.07 -0.42 8.75
N LEU A 72 0.67 -0.70 9.91
CA LEU A 72 2.11 -0.69 10.09
C LEU A 72 2.79 -1.71 9.17
N GLY A 73 2.29 -2.95 9.18
CA GLY A 73 2.80 -4.06 8.37
C GLY A 73 2.64 -3.83 6.87
N SER A 74 1.46 -3.38 6.43
CA SER A 74 1.20 -3.06 5.02
C SER A 74 2.13 -1.95 4.52
N ASN A 75 2.38 -0.90 5.31
CA ASN A 75 3.28 0.17 4.90
C ASN A 75 4.74 -0.31 4.80
N ILE A 76 5.21 -1.16 5.71
CA ILE A 76 6.54 -1.78 5.61
C ILE A 76 6.61 -2.68 4.36
N ALA A 77 5.59 -3.51 4.11
CA ALA A 77 5.53 -4.39 2.96
C ALA A 77 5.50 -3.60 1.64
N ASN A 78 4.70 -2.54 1.56
CA ASN A 78 4.62 -1.67 0.39
C ASN A 78 6.00 -1.09 0.02
N VAL A 79 6.74 -0.58 1.00
CA VAL A 79 8.06 0.01 0.75
C VAL A 79 9.10 -1.07 0.47
N LEU A 80 9.28 -2.03 1.35
CA LEU A 80 10.40 -2.96 1.24
C LEU A 80 10.16 -4.10 0.25
N MET A 81 8.94 -4.67 0.25
CA MET A 81 8.61 -5.82 -0.60
C MET A 81 8.14 -5.37 -1.98
N ILE A 82 7.09 -4.53 -2.04
CA ILE A 82 6.43 -4.22 -3.32
C ILE A 82 7.27 -3.30 -4.17
N LEU A 83 7.77 -2.18 -3.61
CA LEU A 83 8.68 -1.30 -4.33
C LEU A 83 9.98 -2.03 -4.69
N GLY A 84 10.52 -2.81 -3.75
CA GLY A 84 11.71 -3.63 -3.99
C GLY A 84 11.54 -4.59 -5.15
N ALA A 85 10.44 -5.36 -5.19
CA ALA A 85 10.12 -6.29 -6.28
C ALA A 85 9.90 -5.55 -7.61
N SER A 86 9.13 -4.46 -7.59
CA SER A 86 8.85 -3.66 -8.79
C SER A 86 10.14 -3.06 -9.39
N ALA A 87 11.03 -2.51 -8.55
CA ALA A 87 12.30 -1.95 -8.98
C ALA A 87 13.29 -3.02 -9.49
N LEU A 88 13.24 -4.24 -8.93
CA LEU A 88 14.06 -5.37 -9.40
C LEU A 88 13.66 -5.80 -10.81
N ILE A 89 12.34 -5.80 -11.12
CA ILE A 89 11.81 -6.11 -12.45
C ILE A 89 12.23 -5.01 -13.43
N LEU A 90 11.90 -3.77 -13.14
CA LEU A 90 12.21 -2.61 -13.94
C LEU A 90 12.57 -1.43 -13.05
N PRO A 91 13.74 -0.77 -13.26
CA PRO A 91 14.10 0.44 -12.51
C PRO A 91 12.99 1.49 -12.61
N ILE A 92 12.55 2.01 -11.47
CA ILE A 92 11.42 2.92 -11.37
C ILE A 92 11.93 4.36 -11.44
N ALA A 93 11.65 5.04 -12.54
CA ALA A 93 11.94 6.47 -12.66
C ALA A 93 11.10 7.29 -11.67
N THR A 94 11.70 8.32 -11.11
CA THR A 94 11.06 9.15 -10.08
C THR A 94 11.11 10.63 -10.45
N ASN A 95 10.08 11.38 -10.04
CA ASN A 95 9.94 12.80 -10.27
C ASN A 95 10.25 13.57 -8.98
N MET A 96 11.26 14.45 -9.00
CA MET A 96 11.72 15.20 -7.83
C MET A 96 10.65 16.13 -7.23
N ARG A 97 9.70 16.62 -8.05
CA ARG A 97 8.62 17.49 -7.56
C ARG A 97 7.65 16.65 -6.69
N GLU A 98 7.29 15.47 -7.16
CA GLU A 98 6.42 14.56 -6.43
C GLU A 98 7.11 14.04 -5.17
N ILE A 99 8.36 13.58 -5.28
CA ILE A 99 9.14 13.09 -4.14
C ILE A 99 9.19 14.13 -3.02
N ARG A 100 9.45 15.42 -3.33
CA ARG A 100 9.52 16.48 -2.29
C ARG A 100 8.21 16.66 -1.55
N ARG A 101 7.08 16.55 -2.23
CA ARG A 101 5.75 16.63 -1.63
C ARG A 101 5.46 15.37 -0.83
N ASP A 102 5.56 14.23 -1.48
CA ASP A 102 5.11 12.94 -0.96
C ASP A 102 5.96 12.48 0.23
N SER A 103 7.29 12.76 0.20
CA SER A 103 8.18 12.42 1.31
C SER A 103 7.77 13.08 2.64
N VAL A 104 7.26 14.29 2.61
CA VAL A 104 6.78 14.97 3.81
C VAL A 104 5.62 14.21 4.43
N PHE A 105 4.64 13.82 3.64
CA PHE A 105 3.42 13.18 4.14
C PHE A 105 3.64 11.70 4.52
N VAL A 106 4.46 10.94 3.78
CA VAL A 106 4.85 9.59 4.20
C VAL A 106 5.69 9.66 5.47
N MET A 107 6.57 10.65 5.61
CA MET A 107 7.36 10.84 6.83
C MET A 107 6.47 11.20 8.02
N ILE A 108 5.48 12.08 7.85
CA ILE A 108 4.48 12.41 8.90
C ILE A 108 3.74 11.12 9.31
N SER A 109 3.33 10.30 8.34
CA SER A 109 2.68 9.01 8.61
C SER A 109 3.58 8.08 9.42
N SER A 110 4.84 7.89 8.98
CA SER A 110 5.77 6.94 9.61
C SER A 110 6.23 7.41 11.00
N LEU A 111 6.52 8.71 11.16
CA LEU A 111 6.82 9.30 12.48
C LEU A 111 5.59 9.25 13.40
N GLY A 112 4.41 9.50 12.85
CA GLY A 112 3.15 9.34 13.58
C GLY A 112 3.00 7.92 14.11
N CYS A 113 3.15 6.89 13.28
CA CYS A 113 3.06 5.50 13.72
C CYS A 113 4.05 5.20 14.86
N LEU A 114 5.32 5.60 14.73
CA LEU A 114 6.31 5.42 15.80
C LEU A 114 5.90 6.17 17.08
N THR A 115 5.44 7.41 16.94
CA THR A 115 4.99 8.23 18.09
C THR A 115 3.83 7.57 18.83
N TRP A 116 2.83 7.07 18.11
CA TRP A 116 1.67 6.41 18.73
C TRP A 116 2.02 5.10 19.41
N ILE A 117 2.98 4.34 18.85
CA ILE A 117 3.52 3.15 19.54
C ILE A 117 4.18 3.56 20.87
N VAL A 118 5.01 4.60 20.85
CA VAL A 118 5.72 5.06 22.06
C VAL A 118 4.75 5.61 23.13
N LEU A 119 3.70 6.31 22.70
CA LEU A 119 2.68 6.87 23.60
C LEU A 119 1.62 5.86 24.05
N GLY A 120 1.62 4.65 23.48
CA GLY A 120 0.67 3.59 23.84
C GLY A 120 -0.74 3.80 23.29
N GLY A 121 -0.92 4.60 22.23
CA GLY A 121 -2.22 4.77 21.63
C GLY A 121 -2.34 5.92 20.62
N LEU A 122 -3.46 5.95 19.91
CA LEU A 122 -3.84 7.00 18.96
C LEU A 122 -5.13 7.68 19.48
N PRO A 123 -5.03 8.85 20.12
CA PRO A 123 -6.19 9.58 20.60
C PRO A 123 -6.96 10.24 19.46
N THR A 124 -8.26 10.46 19.62
CA THR A 124 -9.15 11.06 18.61
C THR A 124 -8.61 12.36 18.01
N LEU A 125 -8.08 13.26 18.83
CA LEU A 125 -7.55 14.54 18.35
C LEU A 125 -6.38 14.36 17.38
N ALA A 126 -5.50 13.41 17.67
CA ALA A 126 -4.39 13.07 16.77
C ALA A 126 -4.90 12.42 15.48
N ALA A 127 -5.89 11.54 15.57
CA ALA A 127 -6.54 10.93 14.43
C ALA A 127 -7.20 11.97 13.50
N LEU A 128 -7.87 12.99 14.06
CA LEU A 128 -8.38 14.13 13.29
C LEU A 128 -7.26 14.94 12.63
N GLY A 129 -6.10 15.07 13.29
CA GLY A 129 -4.90 15.67 12.70
C GLY A 129 -4.39 14.88 11.49
N LEU A 130 -4.43 13.54 11.53
CA LEU A 130 -4.07 12.69 10.38
C LEU A 130 -5.04 12.90 9.20
N ILE A 131 -6.35 13.00 9.46
CA ILE A 131 -7.36 13.31 8.42
C ILE A 131 -7.08 14.68 7.81
N ALA A 132 -6.79 15.70 8.62
CA ALA A 132 -6.47 17.03 8.13
C ALA A 132 -5.18 17.03 7.28
N ALA A 133 -4.15 16.29 7.70
CA ALA A 133 -2.93 16.09 6.92
C ALA A 133 -3.21 15.39 5.58
N PHE A 134 -4.07 14.37 5.55
CA PHE A 134 -4.50 13.71 4.32
C PHE A 134 -5.25 14.67 3.39
N ALA A 135 -6.20 15.45 3.91
CA ALA A 135 -6.94 16.44 3.13
C ALA A 135 -6.00 17.51 2.54
N LEU A 136 -5.02 17.96 3.32
CA LEU A 136 -3.99 18.89 2.85
C LEU A 136 -3.13 18.28 1.75
N TYR A 137 -2.68 17.02 1.93
CA TYR A 137 -1.95 16.27 0.91
C TYR A 137 -2.73 16.20 -0.42
N MET A 138 -4.00 15.82 -0.36
CA MET A 138 -4.88 15.74 -1.54
C MET A 138 -5.02 17.10 -2.22
N ALA A 139 -5.27 18.16 -1.45
CA ALA A 139 -5.39 19.52 -1.99
C ALA A 139 -4.11 19.98 -2.69
N LEU A 140 -2.94 19.73 -2.08
CA LEU A 140 -1.65 20.08 -2.67
C LEU A 140 -1.33 19.24 -3.91
N SER A 141 -1.70 17.96 -3.91
CA SER A 141 -1.50 17.04 -5.04
C SER A 141 -2.32 17.48 -6.26
N ILE A 142 -3.61 17.75 -6.05
CA ILE A 142 -4.51 18.23 -7.11
C ILE A 142 -4.04 19.59 -7.65
N ARG A 143 -3.67 20.53 -6.77
CA ARG A 143 -3.17 21.86 -7.20
C ARG A 143 -1.88 21.76 -8.01
N ALA A 144 -0.96 20.88 -7.60
CA ALA A 144 0.29 20.68 -8.30
C ALA A 144 0.08 20.09 -9.70
N ASP A 145 -0.90 19.21 -9.83
CA ASP A 145 -1.26 18.58 -11.10
C ASP A 145 -1.92 19.54 -12.08
N LEU A 146 -2.89 20.32 -11.61
CA LEU A 146 -3.59 21.35 -12.43
C LEU A 146 -2.65 22.41 -13.01
N GLY A 147 -1.43 22.58 -12.49
CA GLY A 147 -0.40 23.49 -12.99
C GLY A 147 0.54 22.86 -14.05
N LEU A 148 0.34 21.60 -14.38
CA LEU A 148 1.16 20.91 -15.38
C LEU A 148 0.54 21.06 -16.79
N PRO A 149 1.39 21.12 -17.86
CA PRO A 149 0.87 20.89 -19.21
C PRO A 149 0.22 19.51 -19.26
N ALA A 150 -1.01 19.44 -19.77
CA ALA A 150 -1.64 18.16 -20.01
C ALA A 150 -0.74 17.32 -20.91
N ASP A 151 -0.49 16.06 -20.54
CA ASP A 151 0.07 15.09 -21.50
C ASP A 151 -0.81 15.08 -22.75
N GLU A 152 -0.19 15.02 -23.94
CA GLU A 152 -0.96 15.05 -25.20
C GLU A 152 -2.06 13.99 -25.13
N PRO A 153 -3.33 14.39 -25.41
CA PRO A 153 -4.41 13.43 -25.39
C PRO A 153 -4.09 12.30 -26.36
N ALA A 154 -3.93 11.10 -25.90
CA ALA A 154 -3.80 9.96 -26.80
C ALA A 154 -5.07 9.94 -27.67
N GLU A 155 -4.94 10.12 -29.00
CA GLU A 155 -6.06 10.21 -29.95
C GLU A 155 -7.05 9.03 -29.82
N MET A 156 -6.63 7.92 -29.22
CA MET A 156 -7.41 6.71 -28.93
C MET A 156 -7.69 6.49 -27.46
N ALA A 157 -7.67 7.54 -26.62
CA ALA A 157 -7.97 7.37 -25.19
C ALA A 157 -9.40 6.89 -24.98
N MET A 158 -9.53 5.83 -24.19
CA MET A 158 -10.81 5.28 -23.75
C MET A 158 -11.70 6.37 -23.14
N GLY A 159 -12.99 6.39 -23.46
CA GLY A 159 -13.93 7.34 -22.84
C GLY A 159 -13.97 7.17 -21.32
N VAL A 160 -14.13 8.28 -20.57
CA VAL A 160 -14.13 8.29 -19.09
C VAL A 160 -15.06 7.25 -18.47
N PRO A 161 -16.33 7.07 -18.93
CA PRO A 161 -17.21 6.07 -18.32
C PRO A 161 -16.67 4.63 -18.43
N LYS A 162 -16.08 4.29 -19.58
CA LYS A 162 -15.50 2.97 -19.81
C LYS A 162 -14.22 2.80 -19.00
N ALA A 163 -13.37 3.83 -18.92
CA ALA A 163 -12.16 3.83 -18.13
C ALA A 163 -12.47 3.68 -16.63
N LEU A 164 -13.46 4.39 -16.12
CA LEU A 164 -13.94 4.26 -14.75
C LEU A 164 -14.51 2.87 -14.46
N LEU A 165 -15.30 2.32 -15.38
CA LEU A 165 -15.82 0.95 -15.26
C LEU A 165 -14.68 -0.07 -15.16
N PHE A 166 -13.64 0.09 -16.00
CA PHE A 166 -12.48 -0.77 -15.96
C PHE A 166 -11.72 -0.67 -14.63
N ALA A 167 -11.56 0.54 -14.11
CA ALA A 167 -10.91 0.75 -12.81
C ALA A 167 -11.72 0.11 -11.67
N VAL A 168 -13.04 0.33 -11.62
CA VAL A 168 -13.91 -0.22 -10.57
C VAL A 168 -13.95 -1.75 -10.64
N ILE A 169 -14.12 -2.34 -11.82
CA ILE A 169 -14.08 -3.80 -11.98
C ILE A 169 -12.69 -4.32 -11.61
N GLY A 170 -11.63 -3.63 -12.02
CA GLY A 170 -10.26 -3.98 -11.69
C GLY A 170 -10.03 -4.06 -10.18
N ILE A 171 -10.46 -3.04 -9.43
CA ILE A 171 -10.40 -3.03 -7.95
C ILE A 171 -11.19 -4.21 -7.37
N ALA A 172 -12.44 -4.40 -7.81
CA ALA A 172 -13.28 -5.50 -7.31
C ALA A 172 -12.65 -6.87 -7.53
N LEU A 173 -12.04 -7.10 -8.71
CA LEU A 173 -11.34 -8.35 -9.02
C LEU A 173 -10.05 -8.52 -8.21
N LEU A 174 -9.28 -7.46 -7.98
CA LEU A 174 -8.09 -7.48 -7.12
C LEU A 174 -8.47 -7.88 -5.69
N VAL A 175 -9.49 -7.26 -5.11
CA VAL A 175 -9.98 -7.57 -3.75
C VAL A 175 -10.49 -9.01 -3.67
N ALA A 176 -11.33 -9.43 -4.61
CA ALA A 176 -11.86 -10.81 -4.64
C ALA A 176 -10.75 -11.84 -4.87
N GLY A 177 -9.76 -11.51 -5.70
CA GLY A 177 -8.60 -12.35 -5.98
C GLY A 177 -7.70 -12.53 -4.76
N ALA A 178 -7.40 -11.45 -4.05
CA ALA A 178 -6.62 -11.49 -2.81
C ALA A 178 -7.33 -12.34 -1.74
N GLU A 179 -8.62 -12.11 -1.52
CA GLU A 179 -9.41 -12.87 -0.56
C GLU A 179 -9.46 -14.37 -0.92
N GLY A 180 -9.68 -14.71 -2.19
CA GLY A 180 -9.67 -16.09 -2.66
C GLY A 180 -8.32 -16.77 -2.43
N LEU A 181 -7.22 -16.06 -2.73
CA LEU A 181 -5.86 -16.57 -2.54
C LEU A 181 -5.56 -16.76 -1.05
N ILE A 182 -5.85 -15.78 -0.20
CA ILE A 182 -5.66 -15.87 1.26
C ILE A 182 -6.41 -17.07 1.83
N ARG A 183 -7.70 -17.22 1.52
CA ARG A 183 -8.52 -18.34 2.00
C ARG A 183 -7.98 -19.68 1.53
N GLY A 184 -7.66 -19.81 0.25
CA GLY A 184 -7.14 -21.04 -0.33
C GLY A 184 -5.79 -21.43 0.24
N ALA A 185 -4.83 -20.49 0.29
CA ALA A 185 -3.49 -20.72 0.82
C ALA A 185 -3.51 -21.03 2.32
N SER A 186 -4.30 -20.29 3.12
CA SER A 186 -4.46 -20.55 4.56
C SER A 186 -5.05 -21.94 4.83
N ALA A 187 -6.05 -22.35 4.06
CA ALA A 187 -6.65 -23.69 4.22
C ALA A 187 -5.66 -24.82 3.85
N ILE A 188 -4.81 -24.60 2.84
CA ILE A 188 -3.74 -25.54 2.47
C ILE A 188 -2.69 -25.61 3.59
N ALA A 189 -2.24 -24.46 4.09
CA ALA A 189 -1.24 -24.37 5.17
C ALA A 189 -1.71 -25.06 6.46
N ARG A 190 -2.99 -24.88 6.84
CA ARG A 190 -3.60 -25.63 7.96
C ARG A 190 -3.56 -27.13 7.75
N GLY A 191 -3.80 -27.58 6.53
CA GLY A 191 -3.73 -29.01 6.16
C GLY A 191 -2.33 -29.59 6.33
N PHE A 192 -1.28 -28.78 6.28
CA PHE A 192 0.11 -29.13 6.56
C PHE A 192 0.52 -28.93 8.03
N GLY A 193 -0.42 -28.56 8.91
CA GLY A 193 -0.14 -28.36 10.33
C GLY A 193 0.53 -27.02 10.68
N VAL A 194 0.52 -26.04 9.76
CA VAL A 194 1.05 -24.71 10.03
C VAL A 194 0.15 -23.99 11.06
N SER A 195 0.75 -23.37 12.07
CA SER A 195 0.03 -22.69 13.14
C SER A 195 -0.75 -21.46 12.62
N GLU A 196 -1.88 -21.13 13.26
CA GLU A 196 -2.68 -19.93 12.92
C GLU A 196 -1.88 -18.63 13.06
N ALA A 197 -0.97 -18.56 14.04
CA ALA A 197 -0.09 -17.42 14.22
C ALA A 197 0.83 -17.22 13.00
N LEU A 198 1.44 -18.30 12.52
CA LEU A 198 2.32 -18.23 11.34
C LEU A 198 1.53 -17.93 10.06
N ILE A 199 0.33 -18.50 9.90
CA ILE A 199 -0.58 -18.17 8.79
C ILE A 199 -0.95 -16.68 8.82
N GLY A 200 -1.30 -16.15 10.00
CA GLY A 200 -1.65 -14.74 10.17
C GLY A 200 -0.51 -13.80 9.79
N ILE A 201 0.69 -14.05 10.30
CA ILE A 201 1.86 -13.18 10.04
C ILE A 201 2.32 -13.27 8.57
N THR A 202 2.23 -14.44 7.94
CA THR A 202 2.76 -14.64 6.58
C THR A 202 1.66 -14.51 5.52
N ILE A 203 0.72 -15.45 5.47
CA ILE A 203 -0.26 -15.53 4.37
C ILE A 203 -1.25 -14.37 4.43
N VAL A 204 -1.79 -14.07 5.61
CA VAL A 204 -2.78 -12.99 5.75
C VAL A 204 -2.07 -11.63 5.72
N GLY A 205 -0.96 -11.47 6.43
CA GLY A 205 -0.22 -10.21 6.50
C GLY A 205 0.32 -9.74 5.13
N ILE A 206 0.79 -10.67 4.28
CA ILE A 206 1.19 -10.34 2.90
C ILE A 206 -0.04 -10.24 1.99
N GLY A 207 -1.06 -11.03 2.28
CA GLY A 207 -2.22 -11.22 1.43
C GLY A 207 -3.07 -9.97 1.25
N THR A 208 -3.21 -9.13 2.26
CA THR A 208 -3.94 -7.87 2.16
C THR A 208 -3.27 -6.89 1.20
N SER A 209 -1.93 -6.90 1.11
CA SER A 209 -1.17 -6.05 0.19
C SER A 209 -0.97 -6.68 -1.22
N LEU A 210 -1.64 -7.79 -1.54
CA LEU A 210 -1.58 -8.38 -2.88
C LEU A 210 -2.18 -7.50 -3.99
N PRO A 211 -3.28 -6.75 -3.76
CA PRO A 211 -3.77 -5.79 -4.74
C PRO A 211 -2.72 -4.76 -5.12
N GLU A 212 -2.05 -4.15 -4.13
CA GLU A 212 -0.96 -3.18 -4.32
C GLU A 212 0.21 -3.81 -5.07
N ALA A 213 0.64 -5.00 -4.63
CA ALA A 213 1.73 -5.74 -5.25
C ALA A 213 1.43 -6.02 -6.72
N THR A 214 0.23 -6.54 -7.00
CA THR A 214 -0.18 -6.89 -8.37
C THR A 214 -0.27 -5.65 -9.24
N ALA A 215 -0.92 -4.56 -8.77
CA ALA A 215 -1.04 -3.31 -9.51
C ALA A 215 0.33 -2.71 -9.81
N SER A 216 1.23 -2.62 -8.82
CA SER A 216 2.56 -2.01 -8.99
C SER A 216 3.48 -2.86 -9.88
N ILE A 217 3.49 -4.18 -9.70
CA ILE A 217 4.30 -5.10 -10.50
C ILE A 217 3.83 -5.09 -11.96
N LEU A 218 2.52 -5.18 -12.21
CA LEU A 218 1.97 -5.10 -13.57
C LEU A 218 2.21 -3.74 -14.22
N ALA A 219 2.09 -2.63 -13.47
CA ALA A 219 2.44 -1.30 -13.96
C ALA A 219 3.93 -1.25 -14.36
N SER A 220 4.82 -1.83 -13.56
CA SER A 220 6.25 -1.93 -13.90
C SER A 220 6.48 -2.74 -15.18
N PHE A 221 5.83 -3.88 -15.37
CA PHE A 221 5.91 -4.66 -16.61
C PHE A 221 5.40 -3.89 -17.84
N LYS A 222 4.38 -3.04 -17.65
CA LYS A 222 3.82 -2.18 -18.70
C LYS A 222 4.62 -0.90 -18.93
N ARG A 223 5.72 -0.70 -18.21
CA ARG A 223 6.55 0.52 -18.24
C ARG A 223 5.80 1.77 -17.75
N GLU A 224 4.73 1.59 -16.98
CA GLU A 224 3.98 2.64 -16.30
C GLU A 224 4.60 2.93 -14.92
N ASN A 225 5.89 3.33 -14.93
CA ASN A 225 6.69 3.46 -13.71
C ASN A 225 6.16 4.51 -12.74
N GLU A 226 5.60 5.60 -13.25
CA GLU A 226 4.98 6.65 -12.43
C GLU A 226 3.77 6.11 -11.67
N LEU A 227 2.93 5.29 -12.33
CA LEU A 227 1.81 4.62 -11.69
C LEU A 227 2.28 3.63 -10.61
N ALA A 228 3.35 2.86 -10.87
CA ALA A 228 3.88 1.90 -9.91
C ALA A 228 4.39 2.58 -8.64
N PHE A 229 5.18 3.65 -8.77
CA PHE A 229 5.69 4.42 -7.62
C PHE A 229 4.58 5.15 -6.88
N ALA A 230 3.70 5.83 -7.63
CA ALA A 230 2.59 6.58 -7.07
C ALA A 230 1.57 5.69 -6.32
N ASN A 231 1.32 4.46 -6.80
CA ASN A 231 0.50 3.48 -6.08
C ASN A 231 1.09 3.17 -4.70
N ILE A 232 2.38 2.84 -4.63
CA ILE A 232 3.05 2.47 -3.37
C ILE A 232 3.07 3.64 -2.38
N VAL A 233 3.47 4.82 -2.84
CA VAL A 233 3.51 6.03 -2.01
C VAL A 233 2.11 6.44 -1.59
N GLY A 234 1.15 6.41 -2.52
CA GLY A 234 -0.26 6.72 -2.29
C GLY A 234 -0.89 5.79 -1.26
N SER A 235 -0.66 4.47 -1.38
CA SER A 235 -1.13 3.49 -0.40
C SER A 235 -0.55 3.74 0.99
N ASN A 236 0.75 4.07 1.11
CA ASN A 236 1.35 4.39 2.41
C ASN A 236 0.77 5.66 3.04
N ILE A 237 0.52 6.69 2.25
CA ILE A 237 -0.14 7.92 2.71
C ILE A 237 -1.59 7.62 3.10
N PHE A 238 -2.31 6.89 2.26
CA PHE A 238 -3.70 6.54 2.53
C PHE A 238 -3.82 5.69 3.80
N ASN A 239 -3.01 4.66 3.94
CA ASN A 239 -2.99 3.79 5.12
C ASN A 239 -2.67 4.58 6.39
N GLY A 240 -1.60 5.37 6.38
CA GLY A 240 -1.13 6.05 7.59
C GLY A 240 -1.86 7.32 7.93
N LEU A 241 -2.46 8.02 6.97
CA LEU A 241 -3.17 9.28 7.23
C LEU A 241 -4.69 9.11 7.18
N ALA A 242 -5.22 8.46 6.13
CA ALA A 242 -6.67 8.33 5.98
C ALA A 242 -7.23 7.16 6.79
N ILE A 243 -6.68 5.93 6.66
CA ILE A 243 -7.19 4.75 7.33
C ILE A 243 -7.02 4.88 8.86
N LEU A 244 -5.80 5.16 9.34
CA LEU A 244 -5.59 5.38 10.78
C LEU A 244 -6.36 6.60 11.29
N GLY A 245 -6.41 7.67 10.50
CA GLY A 245 -7.15 8.87 10.86
C GLY A 245 -8.63 8.60 11.04
N VAL A 246 -9.30 8.02 10.04
CA VAL A 246 -10.74 7.71 10.12
C VAL A 246 -11.02 6.68 11.20
N THR A 247 -10.23 5.61 11.26
CA THR A 247 -10.44 4.55 12.25
C THR A 247 -10.22 5.06 13.68
N GLY A 248 -9.14 5.82 13.93
CA GLY A 248 -8.82 6.37 15.24
C GLY A 248 -9.76 7.50 15.69
N ALA A 249 -10.38 8.22 14.74
CA ALA A 249 -11.40 9.22 15.07
C ALA A 249 -12.71 8.58 15.57
N VAL A 250 -13.07 7.43 14.99
CA VAL A 250 -14.28 6.68 15.36
C VAL A 250 -14.02 5.78 16.59
N PHE A 251 -12.87 5.12 16.61
CA PHE A 251 -12.43 4.19 17.64
C PHE A 251 -11.07 4.63 18.20
N PRO A 252 -11.05 5.45 19.27
CA PRO A 252 -9.77 5.83 19.88
C PRO A 252 -8.97 4.58 20.27
N MET A 253 -7.74 4.48 19.80
CA MET A 253 -6.94 3.28 19.97
C MET A 253 -6.05 3.39 21.20
N THR A 254 -5.99 2.32 21.98
CA THR A 254 -5.01 2.10 23.04
C THR A 254 -4.23 0.84 22.72
N PHE A 255 -2.92 0.86 22.93
CA PHE A 255 -2.03 -0.25 22.64
C PHE A 255 -1.42 -0.78 23.94
N ASP A 256 -1.44 -2.09 24.09
CA ASP A 256 -0.61 -2.76 25.09
C ASP A 256 0.71 -3.18 24.44
N THR A 257 1.70 -2.29 24.53
CA THR A 257 3.03 -2.48 23.91
C THR A 257 3.81 -3.68 24.45
N GLY A 258 3.31 -4.35 25.49
CA GLY A 258 3.89 -5.59 26.03
C GLY A 258 3.30 -6.87 25.44
N ALA A 259 2.02 -6.84 25.04
CA ALA A 259 1.27 -8.02 24.59
C ALA A 259 0.84 -7.96 23.12
N SER A 260 0.98 -6.81 22.47
CA SER A 260 0.34 -6.48 21.19
C SER A 260 0.98 -7.10 19.94
N GLY A 261 2.06 -7.82 20.03
CA GLY A 261 2.72 -8.40 18.87
C GLY A 261 3.56 -7.43 18.02
N PHE A 262 3.32 -6.12 18.03
CA PHE A 262 4.21 -5.10 17.47
C PHE A 262 4.94 -4.31 18.56
N THR A 263 6.08 -3.73 18.22
CA THR A 263 6.97 -3.03 19.15
C THR A 263 7.48 -1.73 18.56
N GLN A 264 8.19 -0.95 19.38
CA GLN A 264 8.89 0.24 18.90
C GLN A 264 9.87 -0.06 17.75
N ALA A 265 10.45 -1.28 17.74
CA ALA A 265 11.33 -1.70 16.66
C ALA A 265 10.60 -1.77 15.31
N ASP A 266 9.34 -2.20 15.28
CA ASP A 266 8.54 -2.22 14.05
C ASP A 266 8.28 -0.79 13.52
N GLY A 267 8.01 0.16 14.41
CA GLY A 267 7.91 1.59 14.07
C GLY A 267 9.22 2.17 13.52
N LEU A 268 10.36 1.77 14.11
CA LEU A 268 11.70 2.14 13.60
C LEU A 268 11.99 1.51 12.24
N VAL A 269 11.58 0.27 12.02
CA VAL A 269 11.69 -0.39 10.71
C VAL A 269 10.88 0.36 9.65
N LEU A 270 9.63 0.77 9.95
CA LEU A 270 8.82 1.57 9.03
C LEU A 270 9.52 2.90 8.71
N LEU A 271 10.02 3.59 9.72
CA LEU A 271 10.72 4.87 9.54
C LEU A 271 11.99 4.70 8.70
N ALA A 272 12.81 3.68 9.02
CA ALA A 272 14.01 3.38 8.26
C ALA A 272 13.71 3.00 6.80
N ALA A 273 12.68 2.18 6.56
CA ALA A 273 12.19 1.83 5.24
C ALA A 273 11.76 3.07 4.45
N THR A 274 11.02 3.98 5.10
CA THR A 274 10.57 5.25 4.49
C THR A 274 11.76 6.13 4.10
N VAL A 275 12.74 6.28 4.99
CA VAL A 275 13.98 7.04 4.69
C VAL A 275 14.74 6.38 3.53
N LEU A 276 14.92 5.06 3.57
CA LEU A 276 15.61 4.30 2.53
C LEU A 276 14.93 4.49 1.15
N MET A 277 13.60 4.39 1.11
CA MET A 277 12.82 4.60 -0.11
C MET A 277 13.12 5.96 -0.74
N PHE A 278 13.06 7.03 0.06
CA PHE A 278 13.28 8.38 -0.48
C PHE A 278 14.75 8.66 -0.80
N VAL A 279 15.69 8.12 -0.04
CA VAL A 279 17.12 8.19 -0.38
C VAL A 279 17.34 7.56 -1.76
N PHE A 280 16.84 6.35 -2.00
CA PHE A 280 16.98 5.69 -3.29
C PHE A 280 16.23 6.43 -4.41
N ALA A 281 15.01 6.90 -4.14
CA ALA A 281 14.23 7.65 -5.12
C ALA A 281 14.91 8.97 -5.56
N VAL A 282 15.68 9.62 -4.68
CA VAL A 282 16.44 10.86 -4.99
C VAL A 282 17.73 10.53 -5.70
N THR A 283 18.41 9.44 -5.33
CA THR A 283 19.66 9.01 -5.93
C THR A 283 19.43 8.62 -7.39
N HIS A 284 20.07 9.31 -8.33
CA HIS A 284 19.91 9.09 -9.77
C HIS A 284 18.48 9.26 -10.33
N ARG A 285 17.53 9.84 -9.57
CA ARG A 285 16.12 10.03 -9.95
C ARG A 285 15.43 8.74 -10.43
N ARG A 286 15.77 7.65 -9.81
CA ARG A 286 15.18 6.33 -10.04
C ARG A 286 15.51 5.39 -8.89
N VAL A 287 14.64 4.44 -8.62
CA VAL A 287 14.97 3.28 -7.78
C VAL A 287 15.57 2.21 -8.70
N ALA A 288 16.85 1.91 -8.49
CA ALA A 288 17.60 0.96 -9.31
C ALA A 288 17.31 -0.49 -8.90
N ARG A 289 17.66 -1.47 -9.76
CA ARG A 289 17.47 -2.90 -9.45
C ARG A 289 18.20 -3.35 -8.20
N TRP A 290 19.44 -2.90 -8.00
CA TRP A 290 20.20 -3.27 -6.80
C TRP A 290 19.61 -2.69 -5.53
N GLU A 291 19.01 -1.49 -5.58
CA GLU A 291 18.28 -0.87 -4.48
C GLU A 291 17.01 -1.66 -4.17
N GLY A 292 16.31 -2.12 -5.21
CA GLY A 292 15.20 -3.06 -5.06
C GLY A 292 15.60 -4.38 -4.40
N ALA A 293 16.76 -4.94 -4.78
CA ALA A 293 17.29 -6.15 -4.12
C ALA A 293 17.63 -5.91 -2.64
N VAL A 294 18.21 -4.75 -2.29
CA VAL A 294 18.46 -4.36 -0.90
C VAL A 294 17.16 -4.25 -0.11
N MET A 295 16.12 -3.61 -0.66
CA MET A 295 14.80 -3.50 -0.03
C MET A 295 14.18 -4.87 0.22
N LEU A 296 14.20 -5.78 -0.78
CA LEU A 296 13.68 -7.14 -0.62
C LEU A 296 14.48 -7.94 0.44
N GLY A 297 15.79 -7.79 0.46
CA GLY A 297 16.64 -8.40 1.49
C GLY A 297 16.30 -7.88 2.90
N ALA A 298 16.07 -6.58 3.04
CA ALA A 298 15.64 -5.97 4.29
C ALA A 298 14.25 -6.47 4.72
N TYR A 299 13.30 -6.63 3.78
CA TYR A 299 12.00 -7.22 4.07
C TYR A 299 12.11 -8.66 4.54
N ALA A 300 12.91 -9.49 3.84
CA ALA A 300 13.14 -10.89 4.24
C ALA A 300 13.76 -10.98 5.65
N ALA A 301 14.75 -10.15 5.94
CA ALA A 301 15.34 -10.07 7.27
C ALA A 301 14.32 -9.66 8.34
N TYR A 302 13.46 -8.68 8.04
CA TYR A 302 12.39 -8.24 8.93
C TYR A 302 11.38 -9.37 9.20
N VAL A 303 10.96 -10.11 8.17
CA VAL A 303 10.02 -11.24 8.33
C VAL A 303 10.65 -12.37 9.15
N VAL A 304 11.92 -12.72 8.90
CA VAL A 304 12.64 -13.71 9.70
C VAL A 304 12.71 -13.28 11.17
N TRP A 305 13.01 -12.01 11.41
CA TRP A 305 13.03 -11.46 12.77
C TRP A 305 11.65 -11.49 13.44
N LEU A 306 10.57 -11.15 12.72
CA LEU A 306 9.20 -11.25 13.24
C LEU A 306 8.84 -12.69 13.62
N VAL A 307 9.12 -13.64 12.72
CA VAL A 307 8.85 -15.06 12.98
C VAL A 307 9.62 -15.55 14.20
N SER A 308 10.90 -15.15 14.35
CA SER A 308 11.73 -15.55 15.51
C SER A 308 11.23 -15.04 16.88
N ARG A 309 10.33 -14.04 16.88
CA ARG A 309 9.69 -13.52 18.11
C ARG A 309 8.42 -14.30 18.51
N VAL A 310 7.85 -15.04 17.57
CA VAL A 310 6.57 -15.75 17.76
C VAL A 310 6.80 -17.25 17.98
N VAL A 311 7.92 -17.78 17.50
CA VAL A 311 8.36 -19.15 17.71
C VAL A 311 9.30 -19.23 18.93
#